data_b16853121d61d92d617e8925ca4cad84
#
_entry.id   b16853121d61d92d617e8925ca4cad84
#
_cell.length_a   1.000
_cell.length_b   1.000
_cell.length_c   1.000
_cell.angle_alpha   90.00
_cell.angle_beta   90.00
_cell.angle_gamma   90.00
#
_symmetry.space_group_name_H-M   'P 1'
#
loop_
_entity.id
_entity.type
_entity.pdbx_description
1 polymer ?
#
loop_
_entity_poly.entity_id
_entity_poly.type
_entity_poly.pdbx_seq_one_letter_code
_entity_poly.pdbx_strand_id
1 'polypeptide(L)'
;MLKSMKEESERCLLCKKARCSIKCPIHTPIPQIIQLIREDKLEEAGRILFENNPLSAVCAVVCPHENQCLGNCVKGIKGNPIDFYKMEEILSREYLDKLKFETPVQKKDRVAIVGSGPAGLTISYILAQRGYRVTLFEANEEIGGVLRYGIPDFRLSKDILDKYHELLLQLGVKIRPNTLIGPVLTIDRLFEDGYKAIFIGTGVWNPKTLNIKGESLGHVH
;
A
#
# COMPACT_ATOMS: atom_id res chain seq x y z
N MET A 1 -19.51 -15.07 -0.62
CA MET A 1 -18.22 -14.43 -0.92
C MET A 1 -17.11 -15.47 -1.12
N LEU A 2 -16.74 -16.29 -0.15
CA LEU A 2 -15.68 -17.32 -0.26
C LEU A 2 -15.95 -18.36 -1.36
N LYS A 3 -17.19 -18.86 -1.51
CA LYS A 3 -17.55 -19.80 -2.57
C LYS A 3 -17.30 -19.22 -3.96
N SER A 4 -17.71 -17.97 -4.19
CA SER A 4 -17.48 -17.25 -5.45
C SER A 4 -15.99 -17.02 -5.72
N MET A 5 -15.17 -16.78 -4.71
CA MET A 5 -13.71 -16.62 -4.84
C MET A 5 -13.05 -17.94 -5.26
N LYS A 6 -13.47 -19.05 -4.69
CA LYS A 6 -12.97 -20.40 -5.05
C LYS A 6 -13.35 -20.76 -6.49
N GLU A 7 -14.61 -20.57 -6.88
CA GLU A 7 -15.10 -20.79 -8.24
C GLU A 7 -14.31 -19.96 -9.27
N GLU A 8 -14.04 -18.67 -8.95
CA GLU A 8 -13.25 -17.81 -9.83
C GLU A 8 -11.78 -18.27 -9.89
N SER A 9 -11.21 -18.75 -8.79
CA SER A 9 -9.85 -19.29 -8.75
C SER A 9 -9.68 -20.51 -9.67
N GLU A 10 -10.69 -21.41 -9.74
CA GLU A 10 -10.68 -22.59 -10.61
C GLU A 10 -10.61 -22.27 -12.11
N ARG A 11 -11.04 -21.08 -12.51
CA ARG A 11 -10.95 -20.63 -13.90
C ARG A 11 -9.50 -20.29 -14.32
N CYS A 12 -8.59 -20.05 -13.36
CA CYS A 12 -7.22 -19.65 -13.65
C CYS A 12 -6.40 -20.80 -14.24
N LEU A 13 -5.57 -20.52 -15.24
CA LEU A 13 -4.71 -21.49 -15.91
C LEU A 13 -3.40 -21.78 -15.18
N LEU A 14 -3.10 -21.09 -14.07
CA LEU A 14 -1.84 -21.19 -13.32
C LEU A 14 -0.61 -21.13 -14.24
N CYS A 15 -0.55 -20.12 -15.10
CA CYS A 15 0.47 -19.99 -16.16
C CYS A 15 1.89 -19.99 -15.59
N LYS A 16 2.81 -20.80 -16.13
CA LYS A 16 4.24 -20.80 -15.74
C LYS A 16 4.93 -19.46 -15.99
N LYS A 17 4.57 -18.77 -17.08
CA LYS A 17 4.99 -17.39 -17.38
C LYS A 17 3.76 -16.49 -17.31
N ALA A 18 3.32 -16.18 -16.10
CA ALA A 18 2.09 -15.45 -15.85
C ALA A 18 2.21 -13.97 -16.26
N ARG A 19 1.59 -13.62 -17.39
CA ARG A 19 1.59 -12.24 -17.90
C ARG A 19 1.00 -11.25 -16.89
N CYS A 20 -0.01 -11.66 -16.14
CA CYS A 20 -0.60 -10.86 -15.06
C CYS A 20 0.42 -10.48 -13.99
N SER A 21 1.26 -11.43 -13.54
CA SER A 21 2.34 -11.15 -12.57
C SER A 21 3.46 -10.31 -13.18
N ILE A 22 3.85 -10.58 -14.43
CA ILE A 22 4.91 -9.83 -15.13
C ILE A 22 4.51 -8.37 -15.34
N LYS A 23 3.23 -8.10 -15.61
CA LYS A 23 2.71 -6.75 -15.82
C LYS A 23 2.31 -6.03 -14.53
N CYS A 24 2.28 -6.73 -13.41
CA CYS A 24 2.16 -6.09 -12.10
C CYS A 24 3.46 -5.36 -11.76
N PRO A 25 3.47 -4.06 -11.44
CA PRO A 25 4.69 -3.30 -11.13
C PRO A 25 5.51 -3.88 -9.97
N ILE A 26 4.84 -4.57 -9.05
CA ILE A 26 5.46 -5.21 -7.88
C ILE A 26 5.57 -6.74 -8.03
N HIS A 27 5.29 -7.27 -9.23
CA HIS A 27 5.41 -8.69 -9.57
C HIS A 27 4.67 -9.63 -8.61
N THR A 28 3.44 -9.25 -8.18
CA THR A 28 2.61 -10.10 -7.32
C THR A 28 2.57 -11.53 -7.83
N PRO A 29 2.85 -12.56 -6.99
CA PRO A 29 2.91 -13.96 -7.40
C PRO A 29 1.52 -14.56 -7.59
N ILE A 30 0.72 -14.01 -8.52
CA ILE A 30 -0.71 -14.29 -8.71
C ILE A 30 -1.01 -15.80 -8.85
N PRO A 31 -0.30 -16.59 -9.67
CA PRO A 31 -0.61 -18.02 -9.77
C PRO A 31 -0.42 -18.78 -8.46
N GLN A 32 0.59 -18.43 -7.67
CA GLN A 32 0.83 -19.04 -6.36
C GLN A 32 -0.30 -18.72 -5.39
N ILE A 33 -0.74 -17.47 -5.35
CA ILE A 33 -1.84 -17.03 -4.49
C ILE A 33 -3.14 -17.75 -4.88
N ILE A 34 -3.44 -17.84 -6.19
CA ILE A 34 -4.61 -18.58 -6.69
C ILE A 34 -4.53 -20.06 -6.33
N GLN A 35 -3.35 -20.68 -6.39
CA GLN A 35 -3.18 -22.06 -5.96
C GLN A 35 -3.51 -22.25 -4.48
N LEU A 36 -3.05 -21.34 -3.62
CA LEU A 36 -3.37 -21.37 -2.20
C LEU A 36 -4.87 -21.19 -1.92
N ILE A 37 -5.57 -20.36 -2.70
CA ILE A 37 -7.04 -20.22 -2.61
C ILE A 37 -7.71 -21.56 -2.92
N ARG A 38 -7.28 -22.27 -3.96
CA ARG A 38 -7.82 -23.60 -4.31
C ARG A 38 -7.60 -24.63 -3.20
N GLU A 39 -6.46 -24.52 -2.51
CA GLU A 39 -6.08 -25.39 -1.40
C GLU A 39 -6.71 -24.96 -0.06
N ASP A 40 -7.57 -23.94 -0.06
CA ASP A 40 -8.20 -23.35 1.13
C ASP A 40 -7.21 -22.78 2.18
N LYS A 41 -6.00 -22.41 1.71
CA LYS A 41 -4.93 -21.81 2.52
C LYS A 41 -4.98 -20.29 2.48
N LEU A 42 -6.12 -19.71 2.87
CA LEU A 42 -6.40 -18.29 2.70
C LEU A 42 -5.49 -17.38 3.52
N GLU A 43 -5.13 -17.80 4.74
CA GLU A 43 -4.22 -17.05 5.61
C GLU A 43 -2.81 -16.96 5.01
N GLU A 44 -2.31 -18.08 4.45
CA GLU A 44 -1.01 -18.09 3.77
C GLU A 44 -1.04 -17.23 2.50
N ALA A 45 -2.12 -17.26 1.75
CA ALA A 45 -2.32 -16.41 0.58
C ALA A 45 -2.29 -14.91 0.94
N GLY A 46 -2.98 -14.51 2.02
CA GLY A 46 -2.97 -13.15 2.55
C GLY A 46 -1.58 -12.75 3.04
N ARG A 47 -0.87 -13.63 3.72
CA ARG A 47 0.51 -13.41 4.17
C ARG A 47 1.45 -13.11 2.99
N ILE A 48 1.41 -13.94 1.94
CA ILE A 48 2.24 -13.73 0.75
C ILE A 48 1.92 -12.41 0.06
N LEU A 49 0.64 -12.05 -0.06
CA LEU A 49 0.23 -10.74 -0.59
C LEU A 49 0.84 -9.60 0.21
N PHE A 50 0.74 -9.65 1.53
CA PHE A 50 1.21 -8.60 2.41
C PHE A 50 2.74 -8.51 2.48
N GLU A 51 3.45 -9.65 2.47
CA GLU A 51 4.91 -9.70 2.38
C GLU A 51 5.43 -9.14 1.05
N ASN A 52 4.72 -9.42 -0.05
CA ASN A 52 5.04 -8.85 -1.36
C ASN A 52 4.76 -7.36 -1.43
N ASN A 53 3.66 -6.92 -0.84
CA ASN A 53 3.22 -5.53 -0.80
C ASN A 53 2.43 -5.23 0.48
N PRO A 54 3.01 -4.55 1.47
CA PRO A 54 2.28 -4.16 2.68
C PRO A 54 1.01 -3.33 2.42
N LEU A 55 0.91 -2.65 1.26
CA LEU A 55 -0.29 -1.91 0.84
C LEU A 55 -1.19 -2.69 -0.12
N SER A 56 -1.15 -4.02 -0.11
CA SER A 56 -1.97 -4.87 -0.99
C SER A 56 -3.47 -4.57 -0.88
N ALA A 57 -3.99 -4.30 0.32
CA ALA A 57 -5.39 -3.92 0.53
C ALA A 57 -5.78 -2.59 -0.16
N VAL A 58 -4.83 -1.67 -0.31
CA VAL A 58 -5.02 -0.42 -1.06
C VAL A 58 -4.91 -0.67 -2.55
N CYS A 59 -3.88 -1.41 -2.99
CA CYS A 59 -3.66 -1.73 -4.41
C CYS A 59 -4.83 -2.48 -5.02
N ALA A 60 -5.43 -3.42 -4.30
CA ALA A 60 -6.61 -4.16 -4.73
C ALA A 60 -7.80 -3.28 -5.11
N VAL A 61 -7.89 -2.06 -4.55
CA VAL A 61 -8.99 -1.13 -4.78
C VAL A 61 -8.66 -0.04 -5.80
N VAL A 62 -7.42 0.52 -5.75
CA VAL A 62 -7.10 1.75 -6.52
C VAL A 62 -6.25 1.51 -7.76
N CYS A 63 -5.65 0.32 -7.91
CA CYS A 63 -4.81 0.00 -9.05
C CYS A 63 -5.61 0.05 -10.38
N PRO A 64 -5.06 0.52 -11.49
CA PRO A 64 -5.67 0.43 -12.81
C PRO A 64 -5.53 -1.00 -13.37
N HIS A 65 -6.32 -1.93 -12.84
CA HIS A 65 -6.22 -3.38 -13.12
C HIS A 65 -6.31 -3.72 -14.59
N GLU A 66 -7.08 -2.94 -15.37
CA GLU A 66 -7.25 -3.08 -16.82
C GLU A 66 -5.92 -2.90 -17.56
N ASN A 67 -5.02 -2.08 -17.02
CA ASN A 67 -3.68 -1.85 -17.59
C ASN A 67 -2.64 -2.82 -17.01
N GLN A 68 -2.95 -3.53 -15.93
CA GLN A 68 -2.07 -4.40 -15.17
C GLN A 68 -2.51 -5.88 -15.26
N CYS A 69 -2.83 -6.49 -14.12
CA CYS A 69 -3.10 -7.93 -14.01
C CYS A 69 -4.32 -8.37 -14.83
N LEU A 70 -5.44 -7.63 -14.74
CA LEU A 70 -6.70 -7.96 -15.40
C LEU A 70 -6.54 -7.92 -16.93
N GLY A 71 -6.10 -6.79 -17.50
CA GLY A 71 -5.96 -6.61 -18.94
C GLY A 71 -4.85 -7.45 -19.57
N ASN A 72 -3.98 -8.06 -18.77
CA ASN A 72 -2.94 -8.97 -19.25
C ASN A 72 -3.22 -10.45 -18.93
N CYS A 73 -4.40 -10.76 -18.41
CA CYS A 73 -4.81 -12.14 -18.18
C CYS A 73 -4.98 -12.90 -19.50
N VAL A 74 -4.37 -14.09 -19.62
CA VAL A 74 -4.47 -14.93 -20.84
C VAL A 74 -5.92 -15.35 -21.12
N LYS A 75 -6.73 -15.54 -20.07
CA LYS A 75 -8.16 -15.86 -20.21
C LYS A 75 -8.93 -14.73 -20.89
N GLY A 76 -8.49 -13.48 -20.75
CA GLY A 76 -9.11 -12.32 -21.39
C GLY A 76 -8.94 -12.25 -22.92
N ILE A 77 -8.07 -13.10 -23.53
CA ILE A 77 -7.87 -13.13 -24.97
C ILE A 77 -9.11 -13.72 -25.70
N LYS A 78 -9.76 -14.70 -25.10
CA LYS A 78 -10.90 -15.44 -25.70
C LYS A 78 -12.12 -15.49 -24.76
N GLY A 79 -12.20 -14.63 -23.78
CA GLY A 79 -13.31 -14.62 -22.83
C GLY A 79 -13.07 -13.64 -21.68
N ASN A 80 -13.62 -13.94 -20.50
CA ASN A 80 -13.47 -13.07 -19.35
C ASN A 80 -12.16 -13.33 -18.62
N PRO A 81 -11.35 -12.31 -18.34
CA PRO A 81 -10.15 -12.42 -17.49
C PRO A 81 -10.51 -12.90 -16.08
N ILE A 82 -9.50 -13.24 -15.30
CA ILE A 82 -9.66 -13.58 -13.88
C ILE A 82 -9.70 -12.31 -13.06
N ASP A 83 -10.73 -12.15 -12.23
CA ASP A 83 -10.92 -11.00 -11.34
C ASP A 83 -10.02 -11.12 -10.08
N PHE A 84 -8.71 -11.26 -10.30
CA PHE A 84 -7.76 -11.46 -9.21
C PHE A 84 -7.81 -10.33 -8.17
N TYR A 85 -7.99 -9.09 -8.59
CA TYR A 85 -8.05 -7.94 -7.69
C TYR A 85 -9.17 -8.04 -6.63
N LYS A 86 -10.30 -8.69 -6.97
CA LYS A 86 -11.37 -8.95 -5.98
C LYS A 86 -10.94 -9.99 -4.94
N MET A 87 -10.17 -11.00 -5.35
CA MET A 87 -9.59 -11.96 -4.41
C MET A 87 -8.52 -11.29 -3.55
N GLU A 88 -7.67 -10.48 -4.15
CA GLU A 88 -6.64 -9.70 -3.48
C GLU A 88 -7.25 -8.77 -2.41
N GLU A 89 -8.36 -8.09 -2.73
CA GLU A 89 -9.07 -7.23 -1.77
C GLU A 89 -9.53 -8.00 -0.54
N ILE A 90 -10.23 -9.12 -0.75
CA ILE A 90 -10.75 -9.96 0.34
C ILE A 90 -9.60 -10.47 1.22
N LEU A 91 -8.60 -11.10 0.60
CA LEU A 91 -7.48 -11.72 1.31
C LEU A 91 -6.63 -10.69 2.07
N SER A 92 -6.35 -9.55 1.43
CA SER A 92 -5.53 -8.51 2.04
C SER A 92 -6.23 -7.81 3.19
N ARG A 93 -7.54 -7.55 3.09
CA ARG A 93 -8.33 -6.97 4.19
C ARG A 93 -8.43 -7.94 5.36
N GLU A 94 -8.79 -9.21 5.10
CA GLU A 94 -8.88 -10.22 6.16
C GLU A 94 -7.54 -10.46 6.84
N TYR A 95 -6.45 -10.45 6.09
CA TYR A 95 -5.11 -10.60 6.65
C TYR A 95 -4.73 -9.39 7.49
N LEU A 96 -4.94 -8.17 7.00
CA LEU A 96 -4.67 -6.93 7.73
C LEU A 96 -5.45 -6.87 9.05
N ASP A 97 -6.72 -7.34 9.07
CA ASP A 97 -7.56 -7.37 10.26
C ASP A 97 -7.08 -8.37 11.32
N LYS A 98 -6.44 -9.45 10.89
CA LYS A 98 -5.91 -10.50 11.77
C LYS A 98 -4.50 -10.24 12.24
N LEU A 99 -3.78 -9.32 11.58
CA LEU A 99 -2.40 -9.01 11.92
C LEU A 99 -2.28 -8.51 13.37
N LYS A 100 -1.52 -9.26 14.15
CA LYS A 100 -1.07 -8.84 15.48
C LYS A 100 0.45 -8.94 15.48
N PHE A 101 1.10 -7.85 15.80
CA PHE A 101 2.55 -7.85 15.95
C PHE A 101 2.92 -7.67 17.42
N GLU A 102 3.87 -8.48 17.86
CA GLU A 102 4.69 -8.07 18.98
C GLU A 102 5.62 -6.96 18.48
N THR A 103 5.73 -5.88 19.24
CA THR A 103 6.64 -4.79 18.87
C THR A 103 8.05 -5.34 18.71
N PRO A 104 8.65 -5.25 17.52
CA PRO A 104 10.00 -5.79 17.30
C PRO A 104 11.00 -5.10 18.23
N VAL A 105 12.00 -5.84 18.67
CA VAL A 105 13.08 -5.27 19.49
C VAL A 105 13.85 -4.25 18.66
N GLN A 106 13.66 -2.98 18.98
CA GLN A 106 14.28 -1.87 18.28
C GLN A 106 15.74 -1.68 18.73
N LYS A 107 16.65 -2.39 18.10
CA LYS A 107 18.10 -2.35 18.39
C LYS A 107 18.92 -1.57 17.36
N LYS A 108 18.31 -1.24 16.20
CA LYS A 108 19.00 -0.59 15.08
C LYS A 108 18.91 0.93 15.15
N ASP A 109 19.57 1.57 14.20
CA ASP A 109 19.65 3.03 14.10
C ASP A 109 18.26 3.70 13.93
N ARG A 110 18.25 5.00 14.21
CA ARG A 110 17.08 5.85 13.97
C ARG A 110 16.99 6.23 12.50
N VAL A 111 15.81 6.10 11.92
CA VAL A 111 15.51 6.50 10.55
C VAL A 111 14.33 7.48 10.55
N ALA A 112 14.46 8.59 9.85
CA ALA A 112 13.38 9.53 9.60
C ALA A 112 12.71 9.23 8.26
N ILE A 113 11.39 9.21 8.26
CA ILE A 113 10.57 9.12 7.05
C ILE A 113 9.80 10.43 6.91
N VAL A 114 9.97 11.15 5.81
CA VAL A 114 9.32 12.43 5.54
C VAL A 114 8.21 12.23 4.51
N GLY A 115 6.98 12.38 4.97
CA GLY A 115 5.75 12.11 4.21
C GLY A 115 5.19 10.72 4.44
N SER A 116 3.90 10.67 4.77
CA SER A 116 3.16 9.45 5.10
C SER A 116 2.27 8.93 3.97
N GLY A 117 2.54 9.31 2.72
CA GLY A 117 1.91 8.73 1.55
C GLY A 117 2.25 7.25 1.36
N PRO A 118 1.82 6.62 0.24
CA PRO A 118 2.05 5.19 0.00
C PRO A 118 3.49 4.74 0.22
N ALA A 119 4.44 5.52 -0.27
CA ALA A 119 5.88 5.22 -0.13
C ALA A 119 6.33 5.28 1.32
N GLY A 120 5.94 6.34 2.07
CA GLY A 120 6.30 6.50 3.47
C GLY A 120 5.69 5.44 4.37
N LEU A 121 4.42 5.07 4.16
CA LEU A 121 3.77 3.98 4.89
C LEU A 121 4.49 2.65 4.67
N THR A 122 4.78 2.30 3.40
CA THR A 122 5.45 1.06 3.04
C THR A 122 6.84 0.96 3.66
N ILE A 123 7.67 1.99 3.51
CA ILE A 123 9.05 1.96 4.04
C ILE A 123 9.06 1.98 5.57
N SER A 124 8.12 2.70 6.21
CA SER A 124 7.97 2.71 7.66
C SER A 124 7.68 1.31 8.20
N TYR A 125 6.75 0.60 7.58
CA TYR A 125 6.44 -0.79 7.92
C TYR A 125 7.67 -1.69 7.78
N ILE A 126 8.30 -1.69 6.60
CA ILE A 126 9.44 -2.57 6.29
C ILE A 126 10.61 -2.34 7.26
N LEU A 127 10.93 -1.08 7.54
CA LEU A 127 12.05 -0.76 8.42
C LEU A 127 11.74 -1.07 9.89
N ALA A 128 10.52 -0.81 10.35
CA ALA A 128 10.10 -1.16 11.70
C ALA A 128 10.15 -2.68 11.93
N GLN A 129 9.66 -3.49 10.98
CA GLN A 129 9.75 -4.94 11.01
C GLN A 129 11.21 -5.44 11.08
N ARG A 130 12.13 -4.71 10.48
CA ARG A 130 13.57 -5.01 10.53
C ARG A 130 14.25 -4.51 11.80
N GLY A 131 13.51 -3.93 12.75
CA GLY A 131 14.01 -3.46 14.04
C GLY A 131 14.69 -2.09 14.00
N TYR A 132 14.50 -1.28 12.96
CA TYR A 132 14.92 0.12 12.96
C TYR A 132 13.96 0.97 13.80
N ARG A 133 14.49 2.02 14.44
CA ARG A 133 13.71 3.00 15.18
C ARG A 133 13.19 4.06 14.22
N VAL A 134 11.98 3.86 13.71
CA VAL A 134 11.38 4.70 12.67
C VAL A 134 10.61 5.86 13.31
N THR A 135 10.82 7.07 12.77
CA THR A 135 9.96 8.24 13.02
C THR A 135 9.39 8.70 11.68
N LEU A 136 8.07 8.72 11.57
CA LEU A 136 7.32 9.17 10.40
C LEU A 136 6.84 10.61 10.64
N PHE A 137 7.31 11.53 9.83
CA PHE A 137 6.91 12.95 9.85
C PHE A 137 5.87 13.18 8.75
N GLU A 138 4.75 13.78 9.14
CA GLU A 138 3.64 14.10 8.23
C GLU A 138 3.25 15.58 8.40
N ALA A 139 3.09 16.29 7.29
CA ALA A 139 2.73 17.70 7.30
C ALA A 139 1.26 17.93 7.71
N ASN A 140 0.40 16.98 7.40
CA ASN A 140 -1.03 17.02 7.75
C ASN A 140 -1.31 16.37 9.11
N GLU A 141 -2.56 16.47 9.56
CA GLU A 141 -3.04 15.91 10.81
C GLU A 141 -3.02 14.37 10.82
N GLU A 142 -3.36 13.76 9.69
CA GLU A 142 -3.48 12.31 9.57
C GLU A 142 -2.55 11.75 8.49
N ILE A 143 -2.15 10.49 8.68
CA ILE A 143 -1.33 9.78 7.71
C ILE A 143 -2.12 9.34 6.47
N GLY A 144 -1.42 9.09 5.36
CA GLY A 144 -1.99 8.52 4.15
C GLY A 144 -1.69 9.31 2.89
N GLY A 145 -1.34 10.60 2.99
CA GLY A 145 -1.05 11.45 1.83
C GLY A 145 -2.20 11.42 0.83
N VAL A 146 -1.90 11.22 -0.46
CA VAL A 146 -2.92 11.16 -1.53
C VAL A 146 -4.01 10.12 -1.30
N LEU A 147 -3.72 9.03 -0.59
CA LEU A 147 -4.72 8.00 -0.27
C LEU A 147 -5.83 8.56 0.63
N ARG A 148 -5.49 9.46 1.56
CA ARG A 148 -6.45 10.09 2.46
C ARG A 148 -7.03 11.38 1.90
N TYR A 149 -6.17 12.24 1.38
CA TYR A 149 -6.55 13.62 1.02
C TYR A 149 -6.88 13.79 -0.46
N GLY A 150 -6.51 12.85 -1.34
CA GLY A 150 -6.73 12.96 -2.78
C GLY A 150 -7.75 11.97 -3.33
N ILE A 151 -7.83 10.74 -2.79
CA ILE A 151 -8.77 9.72 -3.27
C ILE A 151 -10.08 9.85 -2.49
N PRO A 152 -11.25 9.99 -3.16
CA PRO A 152 -12.54 10.07 -2.47
C PRO A 152 -12.87 8.82 -1.65
N ASP A 153 -13.59 9.00 -0.54
CA ASP A 153 -13.94 7.93 0.40
C ASP A 153 -14.74 6.78 -0.25
N PHE A 154 -15.64 7.12 -1.16
CA PHE A 154 -16.42 6.12 -1.91
C PHE A 154 -15.56 5.19 -2.77
N ARG A 155 -14.32 5.59 -3.13
CA ARG A 155 -13.38 4.78 -3.87
C ARG A 155 -12.40 4.03 -2.96
N LEU A 156 -11.91 4.69 -1.93
CA LEU A 156 -11.00 4.11 -0.94
C LEU A 156 -11.43 4.54 0.45
N SER A 157 -12.13 3.65 1.16
CA SER A 157 -12.54 3.90 2.53
C SER A 157 -11.35 4.16 3.45
N LYS A 158 -11.45 5.16 4.31
CA LYS A 158 -10.35 5.61 5.16
C LYS A 158 -10.06 4.67 6.33
N ASP A 159 -11.00 3.78 6.66
CA ASP A 159 -10.80 2.71 7.65
C ASP A 159 -9.55 1.86 7.38
N ILE A 160 -9.22 1.64 6.10
CA ILE A 160 -7.99 0.95 5.73
C ILE A 160 -6.76 1.71 6.22
N LEU A 161 -6.75 3.03 6.08
CA LEU A 161 -5.61 3.86 6.50
C LEU A 161 -5.50 3.93 8.02
N ASP A 162 -6.63 3.91 8.71
CA ASP A 162 -6.67 3.86 10.18
C ASP A 162 -6.07 2.55 10.70
N LYS A 163 -6.35 1.43 10.04
CA LYS A 163 -5.69 0.14 10.32
C LYS A 163 -4.18 0.18 10.10
N TYR A 164 -3.71 0.82 9.02
CA TYR A 164 -2.27 1.02 8.81
C TYR A 164 -1.66 1.93 9.88
N HIS A 165 -2.37 2.94 10.35
CA HIS A 165 -1.95 3.79 11.47
C HIS A 165 -1.72 2.94 12.73
N GLU A 166 -2.72 2.16 13.13
CA GLU A 166 -2.64 1.26 14.28
C GLU A 166 -1.50 0.25 14.14
N LEU A 167 -1.36 -0.34 12.95
CA LEU A 167 -0.29 -1.28 12.64
C LEU A 167 1.10 -0.68 12.85
N LEU A 168 1.32 0.53 12.36
CA LEU A 168 2.60 1.23 12.53
C LEU A 168 2.88 1.55 14.00
N LEU A 169 1.86 1.93 14.78
CA LEU A 169 2.00 2.15 16.21
C LEU A 169 2.36 0.85 16.96
N GLN A 170 1.72 -0.27 16.64
CA GLN A 170 2.05 -1.58 17.21
C GLN A 170 3.50 -1.99 16.92
N LEU A 171 4.03 -1.62 15.76
CA LEU A 171 5.42 -1.84 15.37
C LEU A 171 6.41 -0.86 16.05
N GLY A 172 5.92 0.06 16.88
CA GLY A 172 6.74 1.04 17.57
C GLY A 172 7.21 2.21 16.70
N VAL A 173 6.57 2.46 15.56
CA VAL A 173 6.83 3.65 14.74
C VAL A 173 6.33 4.89 15.49
N LYS A 174 7.18 5.91 15.58
CA LYS A 174 6.78 7.21 16.13
C LYS A 174 6.18 8.06 15.01
N ILE A 175 4.91 8.40 15.10
CA ILE A 175 4.23 9.25 14.13
C ILE A 175 4.23 10.69 14.64
N ARG A 176 4.66 11.63 13.81
CA ARG A 176 4.72 13.08 14.07
C ARG A 176 3.86 13.81 13.05
N PRO A 177 2.55 13.95 13.30
CA PRO A 177 1.67 14.72 12.45
C PRO A 177 1.94 16.23 12.61
N ASN A 178 1.35 17.04 11.73
CA ASN A 178 1.48 18.50 11.72
C ASN A 178 2.94 18.98 11.74
N THR A 179 3.84 18.21 11.09
CA THR A 179 5.28 18.47 11.11
C THR A 179 5.81 18.60 9.69
N LEU A 180 5.97 19.84 9.24
CA LEU A 180 6.53 20.16 7.93
C LEU A 180 8.07 20.16 8.02
N ILE A 181 8.69 19.30 7.23
CA ILE A 181 10.16 19.26 7.08
C ILE A 181 10.58 20.24 5.97
N GLY A 182 11.53 21.09 6.28
CA GLY A 182 12.09 22.11 5.39
C GLY A 182 12.26 23.46 6.08
N PRO A 183 11.20 24.28 6.17
CA PRO A 183 11.37 25.67 6.65
C PRO A 183 11.77 25.80 8.13
N VAL A 184 11.25 24.92 8.98
CA VAL A 184 11.49 24.98 10.44
C VAL A 184 12.38 23.85 10.91
N LEU A 185 12.05 22.62 10.52
CA LEU A 185 12.84 21.42 10.84
C LEU A 185 13.56 20.98 9.56
N THR A 186 14.83 21.32 9.44
CA THR A 186 15.63 21.02 8.26
C THR A 186 16.14 19.58 8.23
N ILE A 187 16.58 19.12 7.07
CA ILE A 187 17.23 17.81 6.90
C ILE A 187 18.50 17.72 7.77
N ASP A 188 19.33 18.78 7.79
CA ASP A 188 20.54 18.82 8.60
C ASP A 188 20.21 18.68 10.09
N ARG A 189 19.16 19.35 10.55
CA ARG A 189 18.69 19.23 11.94
C ARG A 189 18.29 17.79 12.29
N LEU A 190 17.67 17.06 11.37
CA LEU A 190 17.35 15.65 11.61
C LEU A 190 18.61 14.80 11.78
N PHE A 191 19.68 15.06 11.02
CA PHE A 191 20.96 14.38 11.21
C PHE A 191 21.61 14.75 12.55
N GLU A 192 21.58 16.03 12.94
CA GLU A 192 22.05 16.50 14.26
C GLU A 192 21.26 15.82 15.40
N ASP A 193 19.96 15.62 15.25
CA ASP A 193 19.09 14.89 16.17
C ASP A 193 19.37 13.38 16.23
N GLY A 194 20.36 12.90 15.45
CA GLY A 194 20.86 11.53 15.50
C GLY A 194 20.15 10.54 14.60
N TYR A 195 19.36 10.99 13.63
CA TYR A 195 18.88 10.12 12.55
C TYR A 195 20.06 9.74 11.65
N LYS A 196 20.18 8.45 11.30
CA LYS A 196 21.28 7.93 10.47
C LYS A 196 20.93 7.85 8.99
N ALA A 197 19.64 7.86 8.68
CA ALA A 197 19.12 7.92 7.32
C ALA A 197 17.79 8.66 7.31
N ILE A 198 17.49 9.28 6.18
CA ILE A 198 16.26 10.02 5.94
C ILE A 198 15.69 9.57 4.60
N PHE A 199 14.45 9.08 4.62
CA PHE A 199 13.69 8.81 3.40
C PHE A 199 12.77 10.00 3.12
N ILE A 200 12.79 10.51 1.89
CA ILE A 200 11.94 11.63 1.45
C ILE A 200 10.88 11.12 0.48
N GLY A 201 9.63 11.12 0.93
CA GLY A 201 8.46 10.66 0.18
C GLY A 201 7.32 11.67 0.22
N THR A 202 7.61 12.94 -0.04
CA THR A 202 6.67 14.07 0.11
C THR A 202 5.60 14.17 -0.98
N GLY A 203 5.65 13.30 -1.99
CA GLY A 203 4.68 13.29 -3.08
C GLY A 203 4.96 14.30 -4.19
N VAL A 204 3.97 14.53 -5.05
CA VAL A 204 4.06 15.41 -6.23
C VAL A 204 3.17 16.63 -5.98
N TRP A 205 3.77 17.79 -5.83
CA TRP A 205 3.08 19.04 -5.47
C TRP A 205 2.63 19.90 -6.65
N ASN A 206 3.14 19.62 -7.87
CA ASN A 206 2.74 20.31 -9.09
C ASN A 206 1.72 19.45 -9.86
N PRO A 207 0.42 19.67 -9.70
CA PRO A 207 -0.60 18.96 -10.45
C PRO A 207 -0.53 19.35 -11.93
N LYS A 208 -0.94 18.44 -12.80
CA LYS A 208 -1.20 18.78 -14.20
C LYS A 208 -2.48 19.60 -14.27
N THR A 209 -2.44 20.69 -15.04
CA THR A 209 -3.61 21.51 -15.30
C THR A 209 -4.52 20.83 -16.32
N LEU A 210 -5.82 21.05 -16.19
CA LEU A 210 -6.82 20.61 -17.17
C LEU A 210 -6.88 21.54 -18.38
N ASN A 211 -6.31 22.76 -18.27
CA ASN A 211 -6.32 23.83 -19.28
C ASN A 211 -7.75 24.25 -19.66
N ILE A 212 -8.66 24.27 -18.70
CA ILE A 212 -10.04 24.73 -18.86
C ILE A 212 -10.26 26.10 -18.20
N LYS A 213 -11.15 26.88 -18.75
CA LYS A 213 -11.48 28.22 -18.21
C LYS A 213 -12.12 28.06 -16.82
N GLY A 214 -11.57 28.78 -15.86
CA GLY A 214 -12.08 28.77 -14.47
C GLY A 214 -11.35 27.78 -13.54
N GLU A 215 -10.43 26.96 -14.02
CA GLU A 215 -9.65 26.00 -13.23
C GLU A 215 -8.94 26.62 -12.02
N SER A 216 -8.50 27.88 -12.15
CA SER A 216 -7.78 28.62 -11.10
C SER A 216 -8.68 29.50 -10.23
N LEU A 217 -9.99 29.44 -10.36
CA LEU A 217 -10.90 30.22 -9.51
C LEU A 217 -10.94 29.67 -8.09
N GLY A 218 -11.17 30.55 -7.11
CA GLY A 218 -11.37 30.16 -5.73
C GLY A 218 -12.50 29.12 -5.60
N HIS A 219 -12.34 28.16 -4.69
CA HIS A 219 -13.26 27.03 -4.45
C HIS A 219 -13.36 25.99 -5.58
N VAL A 220 -12.47 26.00 -6.55
CA VAL A 220 -12.25 24.88 -7.48
C VAL A 220 -11.13 24.00 -6.93
N HIS A 221 -11.45 22.73 -6.66
CA HIS A 221 -10.55 21.74 -6.05
C HIS A 221 -10.49 20.47 -6.87
#